data_937471929ea012acdaf79a4f1f4bceab
#
_entry.id   937471929ea012acdaf79a4f1f4bceab
#
_cell.length_a   1.000
_cell.length_b   1.000
_cell.length_c   1.000
_cell.angle_alpha   90.00
_cell.angle_beta   90.00
_cell.angle_gamma   90.00
#
_symmetry.space_group_name_H-M   'P 1'
#
loop_
_entity.id
_entity.type
_entity.pdbx_description
1 polymer ?
#
loop_
_entity_poly.entity_id
_entity_poly.type
_entity_poly.pdbx_seq_one_letter_code
_entity_poly.pdbx_strand_id
1 'polypeptide(L)'
;MIGAISLLVFLFGLIVGSFLNVVIYRYRTGYTVLGRSQCLACGRPLAWFELFPLASFIIQSGKCRTCGARVSWQYPLVELATALAFWGIYRQSLFTRAGIWLLVLDAIIWSLLIAITVYDLRHKIIPDEWVYLFGTGAMIRLVLSAADWQWGFLTGVILFGFF
;
A
#
# COMPACT_ATOMS: atom_id res chain seq x y z
N MET A 1 10.24 -23.85 4.30
CA MET A 1 10.54 -22.84 3.27
C MET A 1 9.35 -21.93 2.96
N ILE A 2 8.14 -22.42 2.70
CA ILE A 2 6.95 -21.60 2.38
C ILE A 2 6.66 -20.53 3.47
N GLY A 3 6.77 -20.88 4.75
CA GLY A 3 6.54 -19.95 5.86
C GLY A 3 7.52 -18.78 5.91
N ALA A 4 8.80 -19.02 5.63
CA ALA A 4 9.82 -17.97 5.61
C ALA A 4 9.58 -16.97 4.47
N ILE A 5 9.23 -17.45 3.28
CA ILE A 5 8.91 -16.57 2.13
C ILE A 5 7.63 -15.77 2.42
N SER A 6 6.60 -16.39 3.00
CA SER A 6 5.38 -15.68 3.41
C SER A 6 5.66 -14.53 4.37
N LEU A 7 6.57 -14.74 5.33
CA LEU A 7 6.99 -13.70 6.28
C LEU A 7 7.75 -12.58 5.56
N LEU A 8 8.67 -12.92 4.66
CA LEU A 8 9.40 -11.91 3.89
C LEU A 8 8.48 -11.05 3.03
N VAL A 9 7.49 -11.67 2.36
CA VAL A 9 6.48 -10.94 1.56
C VAL A 9 5.64 -10.01 2.45
N PHE A 10 5.23 -10.48 3.63
CA PHE A 10 4.52 -9.65 4.59
C PHE A 10 5.35 -8.46 5.05
N LEU A 11 6.60 -8.68 5.43
CA LEU A 11 7.53 -7.60 5.84
C LEU A 11 7.78 -6.60 4.71
N PHE A 12 7.92 -7.09 3.47
CA PHE A 12 8.05 -6.24 2.31
C PHE A 12 6.79 -5.39 2.09
N GLY A 13 5.59 -5.97 2.26
CA GLY A 13 4.33 -5.24 2.22
C GLY A 13 4.23 -4.13 3.27
N LEU A 14 4.75 -4.34 4.49
CA LEU A 14 4.85 -3.29 5.51
C LEU A 14 5.72 -2.11 5.04
N ILE A 15 6.87 -2.40 4.43
CA ILE A 15 7.79 -1.36 3.92
C ILE A 15 7.11 -0.57 2.80
N VAL A 16 6.47 -1.25 1.86
CA VAL A 16 5.73 -0.58 0.78
C VAL A 16 4.59 0.27 1.36
N GLY A 17 3.84 -0.23 2.33
CA GLY A 17 2.77 0.51 3.00
C GLY A 17 3.27 1.78 3.71
N SER A 18 4.43 1.71 4.36
CA SER A 18 5.08 2.89 4.94
C SER A 18 5.44 3.93 3.88
N PHE A 19 5.95 3.48 2.72
CA PHE A 19 6.22 4.36 1.58
C PHE A 19 4.94 4.95 0.98
N LEU A 20 3.85 4.17 0.87
CA LEU A 20 2.56 4.67 0.39
C LEU A 20 2.04 5.83 1.25
N ASN A 21 2.21 5.78 2.56
CA ASN A 21 1.86 6.90 3.43
C ASN A 21 2.62 8.19 3.05
N VAL A 22 3.89 8.08 2.66
CA VAL A 22 4.68 9.24 2.18
C VAL A 22 4.11 9.76 0.87
N VAL A 23 3.78 8.88 -0.09
CA VAL A 23 3.18 9.25 -1.38
C VAL A 23 1.85 9.95 -1.16
N ILE A 24 0.93 9.33 -0.40
CA ILE A 24 -0.40 9.87 -0.10
C ILE A 24 -0.31 11.26 0.54
N TYR A 25 0.59 11.42 1.51
CA TYR A 25 0.73 12.69 2.22
C TYR A 25 1.32 13.80 1.34
N ARG A 26 2.29 13.46 0.47
CA ARG A 26 3.03 14.45 -0.34
C ARG A 26 2.39 14.75 -1.69
N TYR A 27 1.44 13.94 -2.12
CA TYR A 27 0.74 14.16 -3.38
C TYR A 27 0.07 15.54 -3.41
N ARG A 28 0.35 16.33 -4.44
CA ARG A 28 -0.13 17.72 -4.66
C ARG A 28 0.17 18.72 -3.52
N THR A 29 1.13 18.42 -2.64
CA THR A 29 1.52 19.35 -1.55
C THR A 29 2.77 20.17 -1.86
N GLY A 30 3.42 19.94 -3.01
CA GLY A 30 4.69 20.57 -3.37
C GLY A 30 5.93 19.94 -2.72
N TYR A 31 5.74 18.98 -1.80
CA TYR A 31 6.87 18.23 -1.23
C TYR A 31 7.33 17.13 -2.17
N THR A 32 8.65 16.95 -2.28
CA THR A 32 9.22 15.84 -3.05
C THR A 32 9.08 14.51 -2.29
N VAL A 33 8.75 13.42 -3.00
CA VAL A 33 8.61 12.07 -2.41
C VAL A 33 9.95 11.58 -1.82
N LEU A 34 11.08 12.01 -2.37
CA LEU A 34 12.43 11.61 -1.95
C LEU A 34 12.96 12.37 -0.71
N GLY A 35 12.21 13.32 -0.16
CA GLY A 35 12.61 14.06 1.04
C GLY A 35 12.57 13.22 2.32
N ARG A 36 13.38 13.59 3.34
CA ARG A 36 13.35 12.96 4.66
C ARG A 36 11.97 13.04 5.29
N SER A 37 11.59 11.96 5.97
CA SER A 37 10.39 11.94 6.81
C SER A 37 10.61 12.80 8.06
N GLN A 38 9.61 13.59 8.41
CA GLN A 38 9.67 14.52 9.54
C GLN A 38 8.37 14.51 10.34
N CYS A 39 8.47 14.88 11.60
CA CYS A 39 7.29 15.08 12.42
C CYS A 39 6.48 16.28 11.92
N LEU A 40 5.18 16.08 11.65
CA LEU A 40 4.31 17.12 11.12
C LEU A 40 4.04 18.27 12.11
N ALA A 41 4.25 18.03 13.41
CA ALA A 41 4.01 19.04 14.44
C ALA A 41 5.25 19.89 14.76
N CYS A 42 6.44 19.28 14.86
CA CYS A 42 7.66 20.00 15.25
C CYS A 42 8.72 20.11 14.14
N GLY A 43 8.49 19.52 12.96
CA GLY A 43 9.42 19.58 11.82
C GLY A 43 10.71 18.74 11.99
N ARG A 44 10.90 18.06 13.13
CA ARG A 44 12.11 17.26 13.36
C ARG A 44 12.20 16.11 12.35
N PRO A 45 13.36 15.88 11.70
CA PRO A 45 13.56 14.70 10.87
C PRO A 45 13.49 13.42 11.72
N LEU A 46 12.82 12.40 11.21
CA LEU A 46 12.72 11.10 11.86
C LEU A 46 14.04 10.33 11.70
N ALA A 47 14.45 9.61 12.74
CA ALA A 47 15.56 8.69 12.67
C ALA A 47 15.14 7.39 11.98
N TRP A 48 16.11 6.65 11.43
CA TRP A 48 15.83 5.42 10.66
C TRP A 48 15.02 4.37 11.43
N PHE A 49 15.26 4.23 12.75
CA PHE A 49 14.51 3.29 13.59
C PHE A 49 13.06 3.75 13.89
N GLU A 50 12.75 5.03 13.69
CA GLU A 50 11.39 5.58 13.80
C GLU A 50 10.58 5.34 12.52
N LEU A 51 11.23 4.83 11.48
CA LEU A 51 10.61 4.48 10.20
C LEU A 51 10.27 3.00 10.07
N PHE A 52 10.60 2.16 11.08
CA PHE A 52 10.20 0.75 11.09
C PHE A 52 8.68 0.63 11.13
N PRO A 53 8.05 0.06 10.08
CA PRO A 53 6.61 -0.04 10.00
C PRO A 53 6.03 -0.80 11.19
N LEU A 54 4.89 -0.36 11.70
CA LEU A 54 4.18 -0.86 12.88
C LEU A 54 5.01 -0.80 14.17
N ALA A 55 6.25 -1.29 14.15
CA ALA A 55 7.09 -1.40 15.34
C ALA A 55 7.36 -0.01 15.94
N SER A 56 7.70 0.98 15.12
CA SER A 56 7.94 2.34 15.60
C SER A 56 6.71 2.97 16.26
N PHE A 57 5.53 2.75 15.67
CA PHE A 57 4.27 3.24 16.21
C PHE A 57 3.95 2.63 17.58
N ILE A 58 4.15 1.31 17.72
CA ILE A 58 3.91 0.59 18.99
C ILE A 58 4.91 1.04 20.06
N ILE A 59 6.20 1.07 19.74
CA ILE A 59 7.28 1.43 20.68
C ILE A 59 7.12 2.89 21.16
N GLN A 60 6.70 3.79 20.28
CA GLN A 60 6.48 5.20 20.60
C GLN A 60 5.07 5.49 21.14
N SER A 61 4.24 4.44 21.34
CA SER A 61 2.84 4.58 21.80
C SER A 61 2.06 5.60 20.97
N GLY A 62 2.30 5.64 19.66
CA GLY A 62 1.66 6.55 18.72
C GLY A 62 1.96 8.05 18.95
N LYS A 63 3.11 8.39 19.51
CA LYS A 63 3.51 9.77 19.81
C LYS A 63 4.91 10.10 19.30
N CYS A 64 5.12 11.36 18.93
CA CYS A 64 6.46 11.83 18.60
C CYS A 64 7.36 11.83 19.85
N ARG A 65 8.58 11.31 19.73
CA ARG A 65 9.54 11.23 20.86
C ARG A 65 9.99 12.58 21.39
N THR A 66 9.91 13.64 20.58
CA THR A 66 10.43 14.97 20.96
C THR A 66 9.31 15.90 21.47
N CYS A 67 8.20 16.02 20.71
CA CYS A 67 7.14 16.97 21.07
C CYS A 67 5.88 16.31 21.65
N GLY A 68 5.82 14.97 21.70
CA GLY A 68 4.66 14.23 22.24
C GLY A 68 3.41 14.27 21.34
N ALA A 69 3.45 14.95 20.19
CA ALA A 69 2.31 15.03 19.29
C ALA A 69 1.87 13.64 18.82
N ARG A 70 0.56 13.41 18.73
CA ARG A 70 -0.01 12.12 18.33
C ARG A 70 0.26 11.85 16.85
N VAL A 71 0.70 10.63 16.56
CA VAL A 71 0.84 10.09 15.19
C VAL A 71 -0.52 9.50 14.77
N SER A 72 -0.96 9.81 13.53
CA SER A 72 -2.22 9.30 13.00
C SER A 72 -2.25 7.78 12.90
N TRP A 73 -3.38 7.16 13.23
CA TRP A 73 -3.65 5.75 13.02
C TRP A 73 -3.64 5.33 11.54
N GLN A 74 -3.75 6.28 10.63
CA GLN A 74 -3.62 6.03 9.20
C GLN A 74 -2.31 5.30 8.88
N TYR A 75 -1.18 5.69 9.52
CA TYR A 75 0.13 5.09 9.25
C TYR A 75 0.15 3.58 9.47
N PRO A 76 -0.12 3.07 10.68
CA PRO A 76 -0.10 1.63 10.92
C PRO A 76 -1.21 0.88 10.17
N LEU A 77 -2.35 1.49 9.90
CA LEU A 77 -3.44 0.86 9.16
C LEU A 77 -3.06 0.63 7.69
N VAL A 78 -2.48 1.62 7.02
CA VAL A 78 -2.01 1.48 5.63
C VAL A 78 -0.88 0.45 5.53
N GLU A 79 0.07 0.48 6.47
CA GLU A 79 1.16 -0.49 6.52
C GLU A 79 0.63 -1.92 6.66
N LEU A 80 -0.29 -2.15 7.59
CA LEU A 80 -0.88 -3.46 7.83
C LEU A 80 -1.74 -3.91 6.63
N ALA A 81 -2.58 -3.03 6.07
CA ALA A 81 -3.43 -3.34 4.93
C ALA A 81 -2.59 -3.77 3.71
N THR A 82 -1.49 -3.04 3.43
CA THR A 82 -0.57 -3.37 2.33
C THR A 82 0.13 -4.70 2.57
N ALA A 83 0.58 -4.96 3.80
CA ALA A 83 1.22 -6.23 4.16
C ALA A 83 0.27 -7.42 4.00
N LEU A 84 -0.99 -7.28 4.44
CA LEU A 84 -2.01 -8.32 4.30
C LEU A 84 -2.37 -8.55 2.83
N ALA A 85 -2.48 -7.49 2.02
CA ALA A 85 -2.72 -7.60 0.58
C ALA A 85 -1.57 -8.38 -0.09
N PHE A 86 -0.31 -8.04 0.16
CA PHE A 86 0.84 -8.72 -0.42
C PHE A 86 0.93 -10.18 0.02
N TRP A 87 0.68 -10.44 1.29
CA TRP A 87 0.62 -11.80 1.81
C TRP A 87 -0.49 -12.62 1.14
N GLY A 88 -1.70 -12.02 0.95
CA GLY A 88 -2.83 -12.65 0.27
C GLY A 88 -2.52 -12.97 -1.20
N ILE A 89 -1.95 -12.02 -1.95
CA ILE A 89 -1.50 -12.20 -3.33
C ILE A 89 -0.51 -13.38 -3.43
N TYR A 90 0.49 -13.40 -2.56
CA TYR A 90 1.46 -14.49 -2.52
C TYR A 90 0.80 -15.83 -2.21
N ARG A 91 -0.10 -15.88 -1.24
CA ARG A 91 -0.84 -17.11 -0.90
C ARG A 91 -1.66 -17.60 -2.08
N GLN A 92 -2.36 -16.72 -2.78
CA GLN A 92 -3.14 -17.07 -3.96
C GLN A 92 -2.25 -17.61 -5.09
N SER A 93 -1.08 -17.02 -5.31
CA SER A 93 -0.17 -17.44 -6.36
C SER A 93 0.35 -18.88 -6.19
N LEU A 94 0.44 -19.37 -4.95
CA LEU A 94 0.82 -20.77 -4.68
C LEU A 94 -0.21 -21.76 -5.22
N PHE A 95 -1.49 -21.38 -5.29
CA PHE A 95 -2.56 -22.20 -5.84
C PHE A 95 -2.68 -22.07 -7.36
N THR A 96 -2.53 -20.83 -7.88
CA THR A 96 -2.71 -20.53 -9.32
C THR A 96 -1.45 -20.74 -10.14
N ARG A 97 -0.29 -21.00 -9.52
CA ARG A 97 1.03 -21.05 -10.16
C ARG A 97 1.32 -19.81 -11.01
N ALA A 98 0.80 -18.68 -10.59
CA ALA A 98 1.00 -17.39 -11.27
C ALA A 98 2.50 -17.06 -11.35
N GLY A 99 2.93 -16.61 -12.52
CA GLY A 99 4.31 -16.16 -12.71
C GLY A 99 4.64 -14.93 -11.89
N ILE A 100 5.93 -14.70 -11.62
CA ILE A 100 6.42 -13.57 -10.82
C ILE A 100 5.90 -12.22 -11.35
N TRP A 101 5.74 -12.06 -12.65
CA TRP A 101 5.25 -10.84 -13.29
C TRP A 101 3.81 -10.50 -12.90
N LEU A 102 2.95 -11.53 -12.77
CA LEU A 102 1.58 -11.36 -12.30
C LEU A 102 1.53 -10.97 -10.83
N LEU A 103 2.41 -11.53 -10.00
CA LEU A 103 2.54 -11.13 -8.59
C LEU A 103 2.93 -9.67 -8.44
N VAL A 104 3.91 -9.21 -9.22
CA VAL A 104 4.36 -7.81 -9.21
C VAL A 104 3.22 -6.90 -9.67
N LEU A 105 2.52 -7.28 -10.75
CA LEU A 105 1.39 -6.50 -11.25
C LEU A 105 0.26 -6.42 -10.22
N ASP A 106 -0.12 -7.53 -9.59
CA ASP A 106 -1.14 -7.55 -8.55
C ASP A 106 -0.72 -6.70 -7.34
N ALA A 107 0.55 -6.74 -6.93
CA ALA A 107 1.08 -5.90 -5.85
C ALA A 107 0.99 -4.40 -6.18
N ILE A 108 1.27 -4.01 -7.43
CA ILE A 108 1.12 -2.62 -7.89
C ILE A 108 -0.35 -2.20 -7.87
N ILE A 109 -1.25 -3.01 -8.43
CA ILE A 109 -2.69 -2.74 -8.48
C ILE A 109 -3.26 -2.55 -7.08
N TRP A 110 -2.96 -3.45 -6.14
CA TRP A 110 -3.42 -3.36 -4.76
C TRP A 110 -2.82 -2.16 -4.02
N SER A 111 -1.56 -1.82 -4.29
CA SER A 111 -0.93 -0.62 -3.73
C SER A 111 -1.62 0.66 -4.19
N LEU A 112 -1.96 0.76 -5.48
CA LEU A 112 -2.73 1.88 -6.04
C LEU A 112 -4.12 1.96 -5.45
N LEU A 113 -4.83 0.83 -5.33
CA LEU A 113 -6.17 0.79 -4.73
C LEU A 113 -6.15 1.29 -3.27
N ILE A 114 -5.19 0.83 -2.47
CA ILE A 114 -5.02 1.29 -1.08
C ILE A 114 -4.71 2.80 -1.06
N ALA A 115 -3.81 3.27 -1.93
CA ALA A 115 -3.46 4.68 -2.00
C ALA A 115 -4.65 5.56 -2.38
N ILE A 116 -5.42 5.17 -3.40
CA ILE A 116 -6.63 5.87 -3.85
C ILE A 116 -7.65 5.92 -2.71
N THR A 117 -7.94 4.77 -2.08
CA THR A 117 -8.91 4.67 -0.98
C THR A 117 -8.54 5.57 0.19
N VAL A 118 -7.28 5.52 0.62
CA VAL A 118 -6.81 6.34 1.76
C VAL A 118 -6.80 7.82 1.42
N TYR A 119 -6.42 8.17 0.19
CA TYR A 119 -6.44 9.55 -0.28
C TYR A 119 -7.86 10.11 -0.33
N ASP A 120 -8.82 9.34 -0.86
CA ASP A 120 -10.24 9.73 -0.90
C ASP A 120 -10.83 9.90 0.51
N LEU A 121 -10.59 8.93 1.41
CA LEU A 121 -11.06 9.04 2.80
C LEU A 121 -10.57 10.31 3.50
N ARG A 122 -9.38 10.78 3.14
CA ARG A 122 -8.76 11.97 3.73
C ARG A 122 -9.20 13.27 3.08
N HIS A 123 -9.24 13.31 1.75
CA HIS A 123 -9.42 14.54 0.97
C HIS A 123 -10.79 14.64 0.30
N LYS A 124 -11.56 13.54 0.24
CA LYS A 124 -12.84 13.45 -0.47
C LYS A 124 -12.73 13.82 -1.96
N ILE A 125 -11.57 13.52 -2.53
CA ILE A 125 -11.23 13.76 -3.94
C ILE A 125 -10.43 12.54 -4.43
N ILE A 126 -10.81 12.01 -5.58
CA ILE A 126 -10.12 10.88 -6.21
C ILE A 126 -9.11 11.43 -7.22
N PRO A 127 -7.81 11.08 -7.13
CA PRO A 127 -6.82 11.51 -8.11
C PRO A 127 -6.97 10.77 -9.44
N ASP A 128 -7.34 11.47 -10.52
CA ASP A 128 -7.58 10.87 -11.83
C ASP A 128 -6.37 10.08 -12.35
N GLU A 129 -5.14 10.60 -12.14
CA GLU A 129 -3.92 9.94 -12.60
C GLU A 129 -3.74 8.54 -11.96
N TRP A 130 -4.09 8.41 -10.69
CA TRP A 130 -3.99 7.12 -9.98
C TRP A 130 -5.08 6.15 -10.43
N VAL A 131 -6.28 6.66 -10.73
CA VAL A 131 -7.39 5.85 -11.25
C VAL A 131 -7.06 5.31 -12.65
N TYR A 132 -6.49 6.14 -13.53
CA TYR A 132 -6.07 5.68 -14.86
C TYR A 132 -4.96 4.63 -14.78
N LEU A 133 -3.96 4.82 -13.89
CA LEU A 133 -2.91 3.83 -13.66
C LEU A 133 -3.49 2.50 -13.10
N PHE A 134 -4.40 2.59 -12.15
CA PHE A 134 -5.09 1.44 -11.59
C PHE A 134 -5.91 0.70 -12.68
N GLY A 135 -6.73 1.43 -13.45
CA GLY A 135 -7.57 0.87 -14.50
C GLY A 135 -6.76 0.20 -15.61
N THR A 136 -5.66 0.83 -16.06
CA THR A 136 -4.77 0.21 -17.06
C THR A 136 -4.09 -1.04 -16.53
N GLY A 137 -3.63 -1.04 -15.28
CA GLY A 137 -3.06 -2.21 -14.62
C GLY A 137 -4.07 -3.36 -14.52
N ALA A 138 -5.30 -3.05 -14.10
CA ALA A 138 -6.39 -4.02 -13.99
C ALA A 138 -6.78 -4.62 -15.35
N MET A 139 -6.83 -3.81 -16.41
CA MET A 139 -7.07 -4.28 -17.78
C MET A 139 -5.95 -5.20 -18.27
N ILE A 140 -4.69 -4.85 -18.05
CA ILE A 140 -3.55 -5.72 -18.40
C ILE A 140 -3.67 -7.05 -17.64
N ARG A 141 -3.99 -6.99 -16.36
CA ARG A 141 -4.17 -8.17 -15.50
C ARG A 141 -5.29 -9.08 -16.02
N LEU A 142 -6.42 -8.50 -16.44
CA LEU A 142 -7.54 -9.22 -17.02
C LEU A 142 -7.14 -9.94 -18.31
N VAL A 143 -6.47 -9.25 -19.24
CA VAL A 143 -5.99 -9.84 -20.50
C VAL A 143 -5.01 -10.98 -20.26
N LEU A 144 -4.06 -10.81 -19.34
CA LEU A 144 -3.07 -11.85 -19.01
C LEU A 144 -3.68 -13.06 -18.28
N SER A 145 -4.81 -12.87 -17.59
CA SER A 145 -5.51 -13.94 -16.89
C SER A 145 -6.63 -14.58 -17.71
N ALA A 146 -6.83 -14.19 -18.95
CA ALA A 146 -7.92 -14.66 -19.80
C ALA A 146 -7.95 -16.19 -20.05
N ALA A 147 -6.91 -16.92 -19.64
CA ALA A 147 -6.93 -18.38 -19.53
C ALA A 147 -7.81 -18.89 -18.37
N ASP A 148 -8.06 -18.05 -17.32
CA ASP A 148 -8.88 -18.37 -16.14
C ASP A 148 -9.97 -17.31 -15.94
N TRP A 149 -10.75 -17.06 -16.94
CA TRP A 149 -11.67 -15.93 -17.06
C TRP A 149 -12.81 -15.86 -16.03
N GLN A 150 -13.09 -16.93 -15.32
CA GLN A 150 -14.15 -16.97 -14.29
C GLN A 150 -13.84 -16.07 -13.08
N TRP A 151 -12.59 -15.94 -12.67
CA TRP A 151 -12.19 -15.11 -11.52
C TRP A 151 -11.88 -13.66 -11.93
N GLY A 152 -11.43 -13.42 -13.15
CA GLY A 152 -11.18 -12.08 -13.69
C GLY A 152 -12.45 -11.24 -13.83
N PHE A 153 -13.58 -11.88 -14.19
CA PHE A 153 -14.87 -11.21 -14.32
C PHE A 153 -15.42 -10.75 -12.96
N LEU A 154 -15.28 -11.59 -11.91
CA LEU A 154 -15.73 -11.25 -10.55
C LEU A 154 -14.94 -10.08 -9.95
N THR A 155 -13.63 -10.06 -10.11
CA THR A 155 -12.78 -8.94 -9.66
C THR A 155 -13.07 -7.66 -10.43
N GLY A 156 -13.31 -7.75 -11.73
CA GLY A 156 -13.70 -6.62 -12.57
C GLY A 156 -15.03 -6.00 -12.14
N VAL A 157 -16.07 -6.82 -11.90
CA VAL A 157 -17.39 -6.37 -11.46
C VAL A 157 -17.34 -5.72 -10.08
N ILE A 158 -16.58 -6.29 -9.13
CA ILE A 158 -16.42 -5.71 -7.78
C ILE A 158 -15.72 -4.35 -7.86
N LEU A 159 -14.70 -4.20 -8.70
CA LEU A 159 -13.94 -2.96 -8.84
C LEU A 159 -14.71 -1.88 -9.61
N PHE A 160 -15.46 -2.24 -10.65
CA PHE A 160 -16.32 -1.29 -11.37
C PHE A 160 -17.59 -0.91 -10.60
N GLY A 161 -18.09 -1.77 -9.72
CA GLY A 161 -19.24 -1.45 -8.87
C GLY A 161 -18.93 -0.53 -7.69
N PHE A 162 -17.65 -0.23 -7.44
CA PHE A 162 -17.20 0.65 -6.35
C PHE A 162 -16.95 2.10 -6.81
N PHE A 163 -16.92 2.37 -8.11
CA PHE A 163 -16.78 3.69 -8.74
C PHE A 163 -18.07 4.07 -9.51
#